data_795643de8a343b29e8779baa6574f5b9
#
_entry.id   795643de8a343b29e8779baa6574f5b9
#
_cell.length_a   1.000
_cell.length_b   1.000
_cell.length_c   1.000
_cell.angle_alpha   90.00
_cell.angle_beta   90.00
_cell.angle_gamma   90.00
#
_symmetry.space_group_name_H-M   'P 1'
#
loop_
_entity.id
_entity.type
_entity.pdbx_description
1 polymer ?
#
loop_
_entity_poly.entity_id
_entity_poly.type
_entity_poly.pdbx_seq_one_letter_code
_entity_poly.pdbx_strand_id
1 'polypeptide(L)'
;KNLWNIRHPDHKIKVDSEKEIWNALRTNMKDVCDNEKCWLRQKFIENNNKGLLKYFSPSAPTSWKKKPYTWLNSNDIEKIMLQYEDTYPNFEFIGPSPIDFDKVIKRNECVWDDLCKFSLKDKIKKNINKIGIIFNTDPHNKSGKHWICLFIDLNKSFISFFDSNGSRIPKEIKTFV
;
A
#
# COMPACT_ATOMS: atom_id res chain seq x y z
N LYS A 1 24.57 7.59 -9.89
CA LYS A 1 26.00 7.69 -10.18
C LYS A 1 26.46 9.15 -10.22
N ASN A 2 25.92 10.00 -11.10
CA ASN A 2 26.40 11.38 -11.27
C ASN A 2 26.35 12.22 -9.99
N LEU A 3 25.23 12.19 -9.26
CA LEU A 3 25.07 12.90 -7.99
C LEU A 3 26.06 12.42 -6.93
N TRP A 4 26.30 11.10 -6.87
CA TRP A 4 27.35 10.53 -6.00
C TRP A 4 28.73 11.08 -6.35
N ASN A 5 29.11 11.02 -7.63
CA ASN A 5 30.42 11.43 -8.11
C ASN A 5 30.72 12.93 -7.93
N ILE A 6 29.67 13.76 -8.01
CA ILE A 6 29.79 15.21 -7.72
C ILE A 6 30.10 15.42 -6.23
N ARG A 7 29.44 14.69 -5.35
CA ARG A 7 29.59 14.85 -3.89
C ARG A 7 30.83 14.17 -3.34
N HIS A 8 31.31 13.11 -4.00
CA HIS A 8 32.43 12.28 -3.55
C HIS A 8 33.50 12.19 -4.66
N PRO A 9 34.23 13.29 -4.92
CA PRO A 9 35.21 13.36 -6.03
C PRO A 9 36.33 12.32 -5.88
N ASP A 10 36.71 11.98 -4.63
CA ASP A 10 37.78 11.03 -4.33
C ASP A 10 37.31 9.54 -4.36
N HIS A 11 35.97 9.32 -4.33
CA HIS A 11 35.37 7.98 -4.33
C HIS A 11 34.37 7.81 -5.47
N LYS A 12 34.77 8.19 -6.70
CA LYS A 12 33.91 8.14 -7.88
C LYS A 12 33.59 6.71 -8.28
N ILE A 13 32.30 6.48 -8.60
CA ILE A 13 31.82 5.26 -9.24
C ILE A 13 32.10 5.39 -10.74
N LYS A 14 32.98 4.54 -11.27
CA LYS A 14 33.45 4.57 -12.67
C LYS A 14 32.72 3.59 -13.58
N VAL A 15 31.96 2.65 -13.02
CA VAL A 15 31.17 1.65 -13.75
C VAL A 15 29.89 2.22 -14.32
N ASP A 16 29.34 1.60 -15.37
CA ASP A 16 28.17 2.12 -16.11
C ASP A 16 26.94 1.21 -16.06
N SER A 17 27.11 -0.10 -15.81
CA SER A 17 25.95 -0.98 -15.68
C SER A 17 25.18 -0.70 -14.38
N GLU A 18 23.86 -0.76 -14.44
CA GLU A 18 22.97 -0.52 -13.28
C GLU A 18 23.31 -1.41 -12.09
N LYS A 19 23.59 -2.69 -12.35
CA LYS A 19 23.96 -3.68 -11.32
C LYS A 19 25.28 -3.33 -10.64
N GLU A 20 26.27 -2.88 -11.40
CA GLU A 20 27.58 -2.51 -10.84
C GLU A 20 27.50 -1.18 -10.08
N ILE A 21 26.73 -0.21 -10.59
CA ILE A 21 26.46 1.06 -9.89
C ILE A 21 25.77 0.78 -8.55
N TRP A 22 24.76 -0.10 -8.55
CA TRP A 22 24.05 -0.49 -7.33
C TRP A 22 24.99 -1.16 -6.31
N ASN A 23 25.82 -2.11 -6.76
CA ASN A 23 26.81 -2.78 -5.91
C ASN A 23 27.85 -1.78 -5.33
N ALA A 24 28.32 -0.84 -6.15
CA ALA A 24 29.25 0.18 -5.72
C ALA A 24 28.63 1.12 -4.67
N LEU A 25 27.38 1.56 -4.89
CA LEU A 25 26.64 2.37 -3.90
C LEU A 25 26.42 1.59 -2.60
N ARG A 26 26.00 0.34 -2.68
CA ARG A 26 25.81 -0.53 -1.51
C ARG A 26 27.10 -0.66 -0.69
N THR A 27 28.22 -0.88 -1.36
CA THR A 27 29.54 -0.99 -0.69
C THR A 27 29.94 0.32 -0.02
N ASN A 28 29.80 1.44 -0.73
CA ASN A 28 30.20 2.75 -0.21
C ASN A 28 29.26 3.27 0.91
N MET A 29 28.02 2.81 0.94
CA MET A 29 26.99 3.28 1.88
C MET A 29 26.76 2.34 3.05
N LYS A 30 27.43 1.15 3.10
CA LYS A 30 27.17 0.10 4.09
C LYS A 30 27.17 0.56 5.55
N ASP A 31 28.05 1.51 5.87
CA ASP A 31 28.21 2.03 7.24
C ASP A 31 27.27 3.19 7.58
N VAL A 32 26.49 3.69 6.59
CA VAL A 32 25.57 4.81 6.71
C VAL A 32 24.12 4.36 6.51
N CYS A 33 23.91 3.45 5.57
CA CYS A 33 22.59 3.00 5.14
C CYS A 33 22.59 1.51 4.84
N ASP A 34 21.60 0.81 5.38
CA ASP A 34 21.35 -0.61 5.16
C ASP A 34 20.37 -0.91 4.01
N ASN A 35 19.74 0.12 3.45
CA ASN A 35 18.73 -0.03 2.39
C ASN A 35 18.66 1.21 1.47
N GLU A 36 18.07 1.01 0.29
CA GLU A 36 17.94 2.02 -0.76
C GLU A 36 17.05 3.20 -0.35
N LYS A 37 16.04 2.98 0.46
CA LYS A 37 15.20 4.07 1.00
C LYS A 37 16.02 5.04 1.84
N CYS A 38 16.99 4.54 2.58
CA CYS A 38 17.97 5.36 3.31
C CYS A 38 18.87 6.13 2.34
N TRP A 39 19.34 5.51 1.25
CA TRP A 39 20.16 6.20 0.23
C TRP A 39 19.44 7.40 -0.35
N LEU A 40 18.15 7.29 -0.66
CA LEU A 40 17.35 8.38 -1.23
C LEU A 40 17.17 9.59 -0.27
N ARG A 41 17.46 9.40 1.00
CA ARG A 41 17.39 10.46 2.02
C ARG A 41 18.72 11.15 2.27
N GLN A 42 19.78 10.73 1.56
CA GLN A 42 21.10 11.34 1.72
C GLN A 42 21.18 12.68 1.00
N LYS A 43 21.96 13.62 1.55
CA LYS A 43 22.11 14.99 1.05
C LYS A 43 22.49 15.08 -0.43
N PHE A 44 23.25 14.12 -0.97
CA PHE A 44 23.65 14.15 -2.37
C PHE A 44 22.50 13.85 -3.34
N ILE A 45 21.37 13.33 -2.85
CA ILE A 45 20.18 12.96 -3.66
C ILE A 45 18.93 13.75 -3.29
N GLU A 46 18.92 14.44 -2.14
CA GLU A 46 17.74 15.01 -1.48
C GLU A 46 16.81 15.82 -2.41
N ASN A 47 17.37 16.60 -3.32
CA ASN A 47 16.58 17.41 -4.25
C ASN A 47 16.03 16.63 -5.47
N ASN A 48 16.47 15.38 -5.67
CA ASN A 48 16.16 14.56 -6.84
C ASN A 48 15.37 13.27 -6.49
N ASN A 49 14.91 13.12 -5.25
CA ASN A 49 14.32 11.89 -4.74
C ASN A 49 12.79 11.89 -4.69
N LYS A 50 12.13 13.03 -4.88
CA LYS A 50 10.67 13.19 -4.67
C LYS A 50 9.84 12.17 -5.46
N GLY A 51 10.22 11.86 -6.70
CA GLY A 51 9.55 10.86 -7.52
C GLY A 51 9.90 9.41 -7.17
N LEU A 52 11.06 9.17 -6.54
CA LEU A 52 11.55 7.83 -6.25
C LEU A 52 11.09 7.31 -4.88
N LEU A 53 10.93 8.18 -3.89
CA LEU A 53 10.53 7.78 -2.53
C LEU A 53 9.18 7.07 -2.48
N LYS A 54 8.26 7.41 -3.39
CA LYS A 54 6.95 6.76 -3.48
C LYS A 54 7.04 5.25 -3.77
N TYR A 55 8.04 4.80 -4.54
CA TYR A 55 8.25 3.37 -4.83
C TYR A 55 8.71 2.56 -3.62
N PHE A 56 9.10 3.22 -2.53
CA PHE A 56 9.43 2.59 -1.25
C PHE A 56 8.27 2.69 -0.25
N SER A 57 7.07 2.90 -0.75
CA SER A 57 5.84 2.87 0.03
C SER A 57 5.44 1.42 0.40
N PRO A 58 4.69 1.22 1.48
CA PRO A 58 4.25 2.26 2.39
C PRO A 58 5.31 2.64 3.45
N SER A 59 5.23 3.88 3.92
CA SER A 59 5.97 4.32 5.09
C SER A 59 5.13 4.11 6.35
N ALA A 60 5.61 3.28 7.25
CA ALA A 60 4.96 3.06 8.53
C ALA A 60 4.96 4.33 9.41
N PRO A 61 3.94 4.55 10.23
CA PRO A 61 3.94 5.61 11.23
C PRO A 61 5.15 5.50 12.16
N THR A 62 5.76 6.65 12.50
CA THR A 62 6.95 6.66 13.36
C THR A 62 6.69 6.11 14.76
N SER A 63 5.43 6.19 15.22
CA SER A 63 4.99 5.62 16.51
C SER A 63 5.17 4.10 16.58
N TRP A 64 5.12 3.39 15.45
CA TRP A 64 5.29 1.93 15.40
C TRP A 64 6.71 1.49 15.74
N LYS A 65 7.71 2.35 15.56
CA LYS A 65 9.07 2.08 16.04
C LYS A 65 9.14 1.88 17.55
N LYS A 66 8.27 2.59 18.30
CA LYS A 66 8.19 2.49 19.76
C LYS A 66 7.20 1.42 20.23
N LYS A 67 6.20 1.11 19.40
CA LYS A 67 5.12 0.16 19.73
C LYS A 67 4.85 -0.76 18.53
N PRO A 68 5.76 -1.71 18.21
CA PRO A 68 5.69 -2.53 16.99
C PRO A 68 4.50 -3.49 16.95
N TYR A 69 3.90 -3.78 18.08
CA TYR A 69 2.72 -4.66 18.21
C TYR A 69 1.41 -3.91 18.36
N THR A 70 1.36 -2.64 17.98
CA THR A 70 0.12 -1.87 17.99
C THR A 70 -0.87 -2.45 16.98
N TRP A 71 -2.10 -2.66 17.40
CA TRP A 71 -3.19 -3.05 16.51
C TRP A 71 -3.48 -1.93 15.52
N LEU A 72 -3.66 -2.31 14.25
CA LEU A 72 -4.04 -1.37 13.21
C LEU A 72 -5.48 -0.91 13.41
N ASN A 73 -5.70 0.39 13.39
CA ASN A 73 -7.02 0.97 13.29
C ASN A 73 -7.34 1.36 11.83
N SER A 74 -8.59 1.74 11.56
CA SER A 74 -9.05 2.10 10.22
C SER A 74 -8.21 3.22 9.59
N ASN A 75 -7.85 4.25 10.36
CA ASN A 75 -7.05 5.38 9.87
C ASN A 75 -5.62 4.96 9.51
N ASP A 76 -5.04 4.00 10.25
CA ASP A 76 -3.70 3.49 9.94
C ASP A 76 -3.72 2.73 8.60
N ILE A 77 -4.74 1.89 8.39
CA ILE A 77 -4.93 1.13 7.16
C ILE A 77 -5.13 2.09 5.98
N GLU A 78 -6.03 3.04 6.10
CA GLU A 78 -6.32 4.03 5.06
C GLU A 78 -5.06 4.80 4.65
N LYS A 79 -4.33 5.38 5.61
CA LYS A 79 -3.07 6.10 5.35
C LYS A 79 -2.01 5.26 4.66
N ILE A 80 -1.95 3.97 4.93
CA ILE A 80 -1.03 3.05 4.27
C ILE A 80 -1.50 2.77 2.84
N MET A 81 -2.78 2.51 2.65
CA MET A 81 -3.33 2.12 1.35
C MET A 81 -3.37 3.29 0.35
N LEU A 82 -3.63 4.51 0.80
CA LEU A 82 -3.54 5.71 -0.02
C LEU A 82 -2.14 5.92 -0.62
N GLN A 83 -1.08 5.52 0.08
CA GLN A 83 0.28 5.56 -0.48
C GLN A 83 0.46 4.60 -1.68
N TYR A 84 -0.29 3.50 -1.71
CA TYR A 84 -0.30 2.61 -2.88
C TYR A 84 -1.08 3.22 -4.05
N GLU A 85 -2.18 3.90 -3.82
CA GLU A 85 -2.93 4.63 -4.86
C GLU A 85 -2.07 5.73 -5.48
N ASP A 86 -1.38 6.53 -4.67
CA ASP A 86 -0.44 7.55 -5.13
C ASP A 86 0.69 6.98 -5.99
N THR A 87 1.07 5.72 -5.74
CA THR A 87 2.17 5.05 -6.44
C THR A 87 1.70 4.35 -7.71
N TYR A 88 0.51 3.76 -7.67
CA TYR A 88 -0.05 2.91 -8.74
C TYR A 88 -1.38 3.47 -9.25
N PRO A 89 -1.38 4.30 -10.29
CA PRO A 89 -2.59 4.99 -10.78
C PRO A 89 -3.75 4.07 -11.21
N ASN A 90 -3.45 2.79 -11.48
CA ASN A 90 -4.44 1.79 -11.87
C ASN A 90 -4.95 0.94 -10.69
N PHE A 91 -4.52 1.26 -9.47
CA PHE A 91 -4.96 0.64 -8.23
C PHE A 91 -5.92 1.54 -7.49
N GLU A 92 -6.97 0.97 -6.94
CA GLU A 92 -7.91 1.64 -6.04
C GLU A 92 -8.08 0.83 -4.76
N PHE A 93 -8.06 1.51 -3.64
CA PHE A 93 -8.36 0.95 -2.33
C PHE A 93 -9.79 1.30 -1.92
N ILE A 94 -10.54 0.32 -1.44
CA ILE A 94 -11.90 0.52 -0.92
C ILE A 94 -11.94 0.02 0.53
N GLY A 95 -12.37 0.86 1.41
CA GLY A 95 -12.41 0.56 2.84
C GLY A 95 -11.42 1.39 3.66
N PRO A 96 -11.07 0.94 4.88
CA PRO A 96 -11.51 -0.30 5.53
C PRO A 96 -13.00 -0.25 5.92
N SER A 97 -13.73 -1.27 5.58
CA SER A 97 -15.19 -1.38 5.71
C SER A 97 -15.58 -2.43 6.77
N PRO A 98 -16.71 -2.29 7.48
CA PRO A 98 -17.26 -3.37 8.26
C PRO A 98 -17.82 -4.48 7.36
N ILE A 99 -18.00 -5.70 7.91
CA ILE A 99 -18.45 -6.84 7.13
C ILE A 99 -19.89 -6.69 6.59
N ASP A 100 -20.73 -5.94 7.27
CA ASP A 100 -22.11 -5.65 6.89
C ASP A 100 -22.24 -4.40 6.02
N PHE A 101 -21.28 -4.17 5.15
CA PHE A 101 -21.14 -2.99 4.28
C PHE A 101 -22.37 -2.72 3.40
N ASP A 102 -23.08 -3.74 2.98
CA ASP A 102 -24.26 -3.69 2.11
C ASP A 102 -25.58 -3.51 2.88
N LYS A 103 -25.54 -3.51 4.21
CA LYS A 103 -26.72 -3.33 5.03
C LYS A 103 -27.28 -1.93 4.86
N VAL A 104 -28.55 -1.86 4.49
CA VAL A 104 -29.29 -0.59 4.40
C VAL A 104 -29.63 -0.10 5.81
N ILE A 105 -29.27 1.13 6.09
CA ILE A 105 -29.59 1.86 7.32
C ILE A 105 -30.73 2.86 7.07
N LYS A 106 -30.62 4.09 7.55
CA LYS A 106 -31.69 5.09 7.36
C LYS A 106 -31.63 5.70 5.95
N ARG A 107 -32.80 6.05 5.38
CA ARG A 107 -32.95 6.76 4.10
C ARG A 107 -32.33 6.07 2.87
N ASN A 108 -32.35 4.74 2.84
CA ASN A 108 -31.73 3.95 1.78
C ASN A 108 -30.20 4.15 1.62
N GLU A 109 -29.53 4.59 2.66
CA GLU A 109 -28.08 4.63 2.71
C GLU A 109 -27.51 3.30 3.18
N CYS A 110 -26.48 2.83 2.55
CA CYS A 110 -25.75 1.64 3.00
C CYS A 110 -24.75 2.00 4.10
N VAL A 111 -24.36 1.01 4.87
CA VAL A 111 -23.30 1.13 5.86
C VAL A 111 -22.00 1.59 5.21
N TRP A 112 -21.71 1.12 3.97
CA TRP A 112 -20.56 1.56 3.18
C TRP A 112 -20.92 1.72 1.70
N ASP A 113 -21.18 2.92 1.30
CA ASP A 113 -21.73 3.26 -0.02
C ASP A 113 -20.85 2.80 -1.19
N ASP A 114 -19.52 2.95 -1.09
CA ASP A 114 -18.58 2.57 -2.16
C ASP A 114 -18.62 1.08 -2.51
N LEU A 115 -18.92 0.22 -1.53
CA LEU A 115 -19.10 -1.22 -1.74
C LEU A 115 -20.54 -1.57 -2.12
N CYS A 116 -21.52 -0.95 -1.50
CA CYS A 116 -22.92 -1.19 -1.78
C CYS A 116 -23.29 -0.78 -3.22
N LYS A 117 -22.70 0.32 -3.71
CA LYS A 117 -22.87 0.85 -5.07
C LYS A 117 -21.73 0.47 -6.00
N PHE A 118 -20.96 -0.56 -5.64
CA PHE A 118 -19.80 -0.98 -6.43
C PHE A 118 -20.19 -1.34 -7.86
N SER A 119 -19.47 -0.75 -8.81
CA SER A 119 -19.65 -1.00 -10.23
C SER A 119 -18.31 -1.30 -10.89
N LEU A 120 -18.08 -2.55 -11.23
CA LEU A 120 -16.88 -2.96 -11.96
C LEU A 120 -16.73 -2.21 -13.28
N LYS A 121 -17.84 -1.98 -13.99
CA LYS A 121 -17.87 -1.22 -15.25
C LYS A 121 -17.34 0.21 -15.08
N ASP A 122 -17.66 0.86 -13.97
CA ASP A 122 -17.19 2.22 -13.71
C ASP A 122 -15.72 2.25 -13.29
N LYS A 123 -15.23 1.22 -12.59
CA LYS A 123 -13.79 1.08 -12.31
C LYS A 123 -12.98 0.92 -13.60
N ILE A 124 -13.44 0.07 -14.52
CA ILE A 124 -12.81 -0.12 -15.84
C ILE A 124 -12.77 1.20 -16.63
N LYS A 125 -13.87 1.96 -16.67
CA LYS A 125 -13.92 3.28 -17.34
C LYS A 125 -12.89 4.27 -16.77
N LYS A 126 -12.61 4.19 -15.46
CA LYS A 126 -11.59 4.99 -14.78
C LYS A 126 -10.17 4.44 -14.93
N ASN A 127 -9.98 3.40 -15.77
CA ASN A 127 -8.71 2.72 -15.95
C ASN A 127 -8.16 2.06 -14.66
N ILE A 128 -9.04 1.73 -13.72
CA ILE A 128 -8.70 0.95 -12.53
C ILE A 128 -8.76 -0.53 -12.90
N ASN A 129 -7.67 -1.24 -12.70
CA ASN A 129 -7.56 -2.67 -13.01
C ASN A 129 -7.09 -3.53 -11.84
N LYS A 130 -6.76 -2.90 -10.72
CA LYS A 130 -6.45 -3.56 -9.45
C LYS A 130 -7.23 -2.90 -8.33
N ILE A 131 -7.93 -3.69 -7.53
CA ILE A 131 -8.75 -3.19 -6.44
C ILE A 131 -8.39 -3.97 -5.17
N GLY A 132 -8.04 -3.24 -4.13
CA GLY A 132 -7.81 -3.78 -2.79
C GLY A 132 -8.95 -3.39 -1.87
N ILE A 133 -9.51 -4.36 -1.15
CA ILE A 133 -10.58 -4.11 -0.19
C ILE A 133 -10.19 -4.72 1.14
N ILE A 134 -10.34 -3.97 2.22
CA ILE A 134 -10.11 -4.46 3.59
C ILE A 134 -11.41 -4.38 4.36
N PHE A 135 -11.76 -5.49 5.01
CA PHE A 135 -12.96 -5.59 5.83
C PHE A 135 -12.60 -5.87 7.29
N ASN A 136 -13.36 -5.27 8.20
CA ASN A 136 -13.40 -5.73 9.57
C ASN A 136 -14.44 -6.86 9.66
N THR A 137 -14.13 -7.94 10.36
CA THR A 137 -15.06 -9.06 10.54
C THR A 137 -16.24 -8.74 11.45
N ASP A 138 -16.18 -7.64 12.19
CA ASP A 138 -17.32 -7.14 12.97
C ASP A 138 -18.22 -6.24 12.10
N PRO A 139 -19.54 -6.18 12.37
CA PRO A 139 -20.46 -5.24 11.78
C PRO A 139 -20.20 -3.80 12.28
N HIS A 140 -20.78 -2.82 11.58
CA HIS A 140 -20.57 -1.39 11.80
C HIS A 140 -20.85 -0.88 13.23
N ASN A 141 -21.68 -1.60 13.98
CA ASN A 141 -22.06 -1.25 15.36
C ASN A 141 -21.21 -1.95 16.44
N LYS A 142 -20.07 -2.55 16.05
CA LYS A 142 -19.10 -3.19 16.94
C LYS A 142 -17.75 -2.46 16.88
N SER A 143 -16.90 -2.74 17.87
CA SER A 143 -15.61 -2.10 18.02
C SER A 143 -14.55 -2.53 17.01
N GLY A 144 -14.79 -3.61 16.29
CA GLY A 144 -13.82 -4.23 15.38
C GLY A 144 -13.02 -5.34 16.05
N LYS A 145 -12.87 -6.46 15.34
CA LYS A 145 -12.25 -7.67 15.88
C LYS A 145 -11.05 -8.16 15.07
N HIS A 146 -11.17 -8.17 13.75
CA HIS A 146 -10.16 -8.75 12.88
C HIS A 146 -10.25 -8.17 11.48
N TRP A 147 -9.10 -8.02 10.80
CA TRP A 147 -9.00 -7.52 9.44
C TRP A 147 -8.77 -8.66 8.46
N ILE A 148 -9.56 -8.67 7.40
CA ILE A 148 -9.46 -9.59 6.26
C ILE A 148 -9.43 -8.77 4.98
N CYS A 149 -8.89 -9.32 3.89
CA CYS A 149 -8.80 -8.57 2.65
C CYS A 149 -9.22 -9.36 1.42
N LEU A 150 -9.64 -8.61 0.42
CA LEU A 150 -9.93 -9.06 -0.92
C LEU A 150 -9.06 -8.26 -1.90
N PHE A 151 -8.46 -8.93 -2.86
CA PHE A 151 -7.73 -8.31 -3.96
C PHE A 151 -8.26 -8.79 -5.29
N ILE A 152 -8.54 -7.85 -6.18
CA ILE A 152 -9.06 -8.11 -7.53
C ILE A 152 -8.02 -7.60 -8.53
N ASP A 153 -7.60 -8.46 -9.46
CA ASP A 153 -6.76 -8.10 -10.60
C ASP A 153 -7.53 -8.39 -11.90
N LEU A 154 -8.03 -7.34 -12.53
CA LEU A 154 -8.84 -7.44 -13.75
C LEU A 154 -7.99 -7.87 -14.95
N ASN A 155 -6.71 -7.50 -15.00
CA ASN A 155 -5.81 -7.89 -16.08
C ASN A 155 -5.52 -9.39 -16.08
N LYS A 156 -5.49 -9.99 -14.90
CA LYS A 156 -5.26 -11.42 -14.71
C LYS A 156 -6.55 -12.22 -14.54
N SER A 157 -7.70 -11.54 -14.49
CA SER A 157 -9.02 -12.15 -14.29
C SER A 157 -9.04 -13.02 -13.01
N PHE A 158 -8.52 -12.50 -11.90
CA PHE A 158 -8.46 -13.27 -10.67
C PHE A 158 -8.87 -12.43 -9.46
N ILE A 159 -9.44 -13.13 -8.47
CA ILE A 159 -9.82 -12.60 -7.15
C ILE A 159 -9.09 -13.42 -6.09
N SER A 160 -8.47 -12.74 -5.13
CA SER A 160 -7.79 -13.36 -4.00
C SER A 160 -8.41 -12.87 -2.69
N PHE A 161 -8.81 -13.81 -1.86
CA PHE A 161 -9.19 -13.55 -0.47
C PHE A 161 -8.08 -13.96 0.47
N PHE A 162 -7.81 -13.15 1.48
CA PHE A 162 -6.81 -13.46 2.50
C PHE A 162 -7.34 -13.17 3.90
N ASP A 163 -7.17 -14.15 4.78
CA ASP A 163 -7.39 -14.08 6.21
C ASP A 163 -6.19 -14.72 6.93
N SER A 164 -5.50 -13.95 7.76
CA SER A 164 -4.34 -14.44 8.52
C SER A 164 -4.67 -15.57 9.51
N ASN A 165 -5.94 -15.68 9.92
CA ASN A 165 -6.42 -16.78 10.76
C ASN A 165 -6.75 -18.06 9.96
N GLY A 166 -6.68 -18.00 8.62
CA GLY A 166 -7.02 -19.12 7.74
C GLY A 166 -8.51 -19.46 7.72
N SER A 167 -9.39 -18.55 8.13
CA SER A 167 -10.84 -18.78 8.11
C SER A 167 -11.38 -18.77 6.69
N ARG A 168 -12.54 -19.40 6.50
CA ARG A 168 -13.23 -19.39 5.21
C ARG A 168 -13.75 -17.99 4.89
N ILE A 169 -13.87 -17.70 3.60
CA ILE A 169 -14.46 -16.44 3.12
C ILE A 169 -15.87 -16.24 3.72
N PRO A 170 -16.16 -15.09 4.35
CA PRO A 170 -17.48 -14.74 4.86
C PRO A 170 -18.55 -14.72 3.78
N LYS A 171 -19.81 -14.99 4.18
CA LYS A 171 -20.94 -15.01 3.26
C LYS A 171 -21.12 -13.69 2.53
N GLU A 172 -20.97 -12.58 3.22
CA GLU A 172 -21.12 -11.22 2.71
C GLU A 172 -20.14 -10.96 1.54
N ILE A 173 -18.87 -11.31 1.74
CA ILE A 173 -17.84 -11.18 0.68
C ILE A 173 -18.12 -12.17 -0.45
N LYS A 174 -18.57 -13.40 -0.12
CA LYS A 174 -18.88 -14.41 -1.13
C LYS A 174 -20.05 -14.01 -2.04
N THR A 175 -21.00 -13.24 -1.51
CA THR A 175 -22.12 -12.70 -2.28
C THR A 175 -21.71 -11.50 -3.12
N PHE A 176 -20.74 -10.73 -2.65
CA PHE A 176 -20.21 -9.54 -3.35
C PHE A 176 -19.39 -9.90 -4.60
N VAL A 177 -18.67 -11.02 -4.61
CA VAL A 177 -17.81 -11.46 -5.73
C VAL A 177 -18.51 -12.44 -6.65
#